data_7ec7e76ed8a06f2813a850677d69ccf1
#
_entry.id   7ec7e76ed8a06f2813a850677d69ccf1
#
_cell.length_a   1.000
_cell.length_b   1.000
_cell.length_c   1.000
_cell.angle_alpha   90.00
_cell.angle_beta   90.00
_cell.angle_gamma   90.00
#
_symmetry.space_group_name_H-M   'P 1'
#
loop_
_entity.id
_entity.type
_entity.pdbx_description
1 polymer ?
#
loop_
_entity_poly.entity_id
_entity_poly.type
_entity_poly.pdbx_seq_one_letter_code
_entity_poly.pdbx_strand_id
1 'polypeptide(L)'
;MFRAGQRPDASRYTVIPRTLTFLTRPGEVLLIRVGAQKGSWAGRLNGIGGHIEAGEDPHASAQREVAEEAGLVARDLRLVGSVLIDVGKSPGIGLFIFVGQSAGEPQGGPEGEPLWVPLERLGDHALVEDIPEVLPLALRCFEDGTTFTALYRFTPDGRPIRAFTPPH
;
A
#
# COMPACT_ATOMS: atom_id res chain seq x y z
N MET A 1 20.86 0.53 -22.71
CA MET A 1 21.53 1.86 -22.80
C MET A 1 20.47 2.94 -22.86
N PHE A 2 20.40 3.79 -21.85
CA PHE A 2 19.48 4.94 -21.84
C PHE A 2 19.87 5.93 -22.94
N ARG A 3 19.00 6.16 -23.90
CA ARG A 3 19.17 7.20 -24.91
C ARG A 3 18.47 8.47 -24.45
N ALA A 4 19.22 9.55 -24.36
CA ALA A 4 18.81 10.95 -24.21
C ALA A 4 17.78 11.30 -23.11
N GLY A 5 18.15 12.17 -22.22
CA GLY A 5 17.25 12.95 -21.35
C GLY A 5 16.76 12.28 -20.05
N GLN A 6 16.77 10.97 -19.95
CA GLN A 6 16.26 10.22 -18.77
C GLN A 6 17.37 9.51 -17.98
N ARG A 7 18.47 10.20 -17.73
CA ARG A 7 19.51 9.65 -16.84
C ARG A 7 19.09 9.84 -15.38
N PRO A 8 19.18 8.78 -14.55
CA PRO A 8 19.06 8.95 -13.12
C PRO A 8 20.06 9.99 -12.63
N ASP A 9 19.59 10.99 -11.92
CA ASP A 9 20.44 12.04 -11.33
C ASP A 9 20.39 11.88 -9.82
N ALA A 10 21.47 11.39 -9.24
CA ALA A 10 21.60 11.13 -7.81
C ALA A 10 21.55 12.42 -6.95
N SER A 11 21.68 13.61 -7.56
CA SER A 11 21.49 14.88 -6.88
C SER A 11 20.02 15.26 -6.69
N ARG A 12 19.11 14.58 -7.37
CA ARG A 12 17.66 14.78 -7.26
C ARG A 12 17.07 13.92 -6.14
N TYR A 13 15.93 14.36 -5.64
CA TYR A 13 15.13 13.53 -4.74
C TYR A 13 14.75 12.22 -5.42
N THR A 14 15.08 11.12 -4.76
CA THR A 14 14.81 9.77 -5.26
C THR A 14 13.86 9.06 -4.30
N VAL A 15 13.11 8.09 -4.79
CA VAL A 15 12.20 7.29 -3.98
C VAL A 15 12.42 5.80 -4.23
N ILE A 16 12.23 5.01 -3.18
CA ILE A 16 12.12 3.55 -3.27
C ILE A 16 10.66 3.24 -3.60
N PRO A 17 10.37 2.61 -4.74
CA PRO A 17 9.01 2.31 -5.14
C PRO A 17 8.46 1.11 -4.37
N ARG A 18 7.22 1.21 -3.89
CA ARG A 18 6.50 0.17 -3.16
C ARG A 18 5.04 0.12 -3.57
N THR A 19 4.38 -1.00 -3.31
CA THR A 19 2.94 -1.16 -3.46
C THR A 19 2.26 -1.34 -2.12
N LEU A 20 0.99 -0.94 -2.04
CA LEU A 20 0.06 -1.25 -0.97
C LEU A 20 -1.28 -1.63 -1.60
N THR A 21 -1.76 -2.83 -1.34
CA THR A 21 -2.92 -3.40 -2.01
C THR A 21 -3.99 -3.80 -0.99
N PHE A 22 -5.23 -3.41 -1.27
CA PHE A 22 -6.41 -3.83 -0.53
C PHE A 22 -7.28 -4.71 -1.44
N LEU A 23 -7.46 -5.97 -1.07
CA LEU A 23 -8.44 -6.82 -1.72
C LEU A 23 -9.76 -6.76 -0.98
N THR A 24 -10.85 -6.76 -1.74
CA THR A 24 -12.20 -6.71 -1.18
C THR A 24 -13.04 -7.91 -1.61
N ARG A 25 -14.00 -8.25 -0.77
CA ARG A 25 -15.17 -9.08 -1.06
C ARG A 25 -16.38 -8.44 -0.35
N PRO A 26 -17.62 -8.88 -0.58
CA PRO A 26 -18.79 -8.21 -0.01
C PRO A 26 -18.67 -7.97 1.51
N GLY A 27 -18.59 -6.70 1.90
CA GLY A 27 -18.52 -6.27 3.31
C GLY A 27 -17.17 -6.47 4.01
N GLU A 28 -16.14 -6.98 3.33
CA GLU A 28 -14.85 -7.29 3.94
C GLU A 28 -13.66 -6.79 3.12
N VAL A 29 -12.55 -6.54 3.81
CA VAL A 29 -11.25 -6.24 3.22
C VAL A 29 -10.21 -7.22 3.73
N LEU A 30 -9.31 -7.65 2.85
CA LEU A 30 -8.16 -8.46 3.23
C LEU A 30 -7.05 -7.57 3.76
N LEU A 31 -6.64 -7.83 4.98
CA LEU A 31 -5.49 -7.21 5.62
C LEU A 31 -4.51 -8.28 6.08
N ILE A 32 -3.26 -7.90 6.28
CA ILE A 32 -2.23 -8.79 6.81
C ILE A 32 -1.88 -8.36 8.25
N ARG A 33 -1.87 -9.32 9.16
CA ARG A 33 -1.32 -9.12 10.51
C ARG A 33 0.19 -9.17 10.43
N VAL A 34 0.80 -8.03 10.60
CA VAL A 34 2.26 -7.87 10.49
C VAL A 34 2.99 -8.76 11.47
N GLY A 35 3.99 -9.49 11.00
CA GLY A 35 4.75 -10.44 11.79
C GLY A 35 5.54 -9.78 12.93
N ALA A 36 5.83 -10.58 13.98
CA ALA A 36 6.45 -10.10 15.22
C ALA A 36 7.82 -9.44 15.03
N GLN A 37 8.53 -9.75 13.94
CA GLN A 37 9.85 -9.22 13.62
C GLN A 37 9.83 -7.84 12.93
N LYS A 38 8.66 -7.29 12.62
CA LYS A 38 8.51 -6.01 11.89
C LYS A 38 8.46 -4.77 12.79
N GLY A 39 9.08 -4.81 13.96
CA GLY A 39 9.25 -3.66 14.84
C GLY A 39 7.94 -3.09 15.39
N SER A 40 7.75 -1.77 15.31
CA SER A 40 6.58 -1.07 15.85
C SER A 40 5.24 -1.44 15.20
N TRP A 41 5.27 -2.08 14.05
CA TRP A 41 4.07 -2.55 13.33
C TRP A 41 3.66 -3.98 13.69
N ALA A 42 4.50 -4.69 14.47
CA ALA A 42 4.22 -6.07 14.88
C ALA A 42 2.82 -6.22 15.47
N GLY A 43 2.04 -7.17 14.94
CA GLY A 43 0.67 -7.45 15.36
C GLY A 43 -0.41 -6.50 14.85
N ARG A 44 -0.04 -5.37 14.23
CA ARG A 44 -1.00 -4.45 13.59
C ARG A 44 -1.45 -5.00 12.24
N LEU A 45 -2.60 -4.56 11.79
CA LEU A 45 -3.10 -4.88 10.46
C LEU A 45 -2.68 -3.82 9.45
N ASN A 46 -2.23 -4.27 8.28
CA ASN A 46 -1.83 -3.45 7.14
C ASN A 46 -2.43 -4.03 5.85
N GLY A 47 -2.37 -3.29 4.75
CA GLY A 47 -2.60 -3.85 3.42
C GLY A 47 -1.44 -4.77 3.00
N ILE A 48 -1.66 -5.54 1.95
CA ILE A 48 -0.64 -6.37 1.31
C ILE A 48 0.29 -5.49 0.50
N GLY A 49 1.60 -5.72 0.54
CA GLY A 49 2.50 -4.96 -0.31
C GLY A 49 3.96 -5.08 0.05
N GLY A 50 4.79 -4.63 -0.86
CA GLY A 50 6.23 -4.72 -0.75
C GLY A 50 6.95 -3.82 -1.73
N HIS A 51 8.21 -4.13 -1.99
CA HIS A 51 9.03 -3.39 -2.93
C HIS A 51 8.71 -3.78 -4.38
N ILE A 52 8.73 -2.78 -5.26
CA ILE A 52 8.71 -3.04 -6.70
C ILE A 52 10.12 -3.41 -7.12
N GLU A 53 10.29 -4.59 -7.68
CA GLU A 53 11.58 -5.10 -8.11
C GLU A 53 11.97 -4.53 -9.47
N ALA A 54 13.27 -4.56 -9.77
CA ALA A 54 13.76 -4.13 -11.08
C ALA A 54 13.15 -4.99 -12.20
N GLY A 55 12.55 -4.33 -13.18
CA GLY A 55 11.88 -5.00 -14.31
C GLY A 55 10.40 -5.27 -14.10
N GLU A 56 9.84 -4.92 -12.95
CA GLU A 56 8.41 -4.94 -12.69
C GLU A 56 7.77 -3.56 -12.90
N ASP A 57 6.55 -3.55 -13.39
CA ASP A 57 5.67 -2.39 -13.21
C ASP A 57 4.88 -2.49 -11.90
N PRO A 58 4.28 -1.39 -11.41
CA PRO A 58 3.55 -1.40 -10.14
C PRO A 58 2.40 -2.41 -10.07
N HIS A 59 1.70 -2.65 -11.19
CA HIS A 59 0.60 -3.61 -11.23
C HIS A 59 1.11 -5.06 -11.11
N ALA A 60 2.17 -5.40 -11.83
CA ALA A 60 2.80 -6.72 -11.75
C ALA A 60 3.31 -7.00 -10.34
N SER A 61 3.95 -6.01 -9.71
CA SER A 61 4.41 -6.10 -8.32
C SER A 61 3.25 -6.32 -7.35
N ALA A 62 2.14 -5.57 -7.47
CA ALA A 62 0.96 -5.76 -6.64
C ALA A 62 0.36 -7.17 -6.76
N GLN A 63 0.27 -7.71 -7.98
CA GLN A 63 -0.17 -9.09 -8.21
C GLN A 63 0.76 -10.13 -7.57
N ARG A 64 2.06 -9.95 -7.70
CA ARG A 64 3.06 -10.85 -7.10
C ARG A 64 2.96 -10.85 -5.57
N GLU A 65 2.90 -9.68 -4.94
CA GLU A 65 2.78 -9.56 -3.49
C GLU A 65 1.49 -10.21 -2.96
N VAL A 66 0.37 -10.05 -3.67
CA VAL A 66 -0.89 -10.73 -3.32
C VAL A 66 -0.74 -12.24 -3.36
N ALA A 67 -0.07 -12.77 -4.38
CA ALA A 67 0.16 -14.21 -4.49
C ALA A 67 1.12 -14.73 -3.40
N GLU A 68 2.19 -13.99 -3.11
CA GLU A 68 3.20 -14.37 -2.13
C GLU A 68 2.70 -14.29 -0.69
N GLU A 69 2.00 -13.20 -0.34
CA GLU A 69 1.58 -12.94 1.04
C GLU A 69 0.24 -13.58 1.41
N ALA A 70 -0.65 -13.80 0.44
CA ALA A 70 -1.99 -14.31 0.71
C ALA A 70 -2.37 -15.58 -0.08
N GLY A 71 -1.55 -16.02 -1.04
CA GLY A 71 -1.88 -17.16 -1.89
C GLY A 71 -3.10 -16.93 -2.78
N LEU A 72 -3.44 -15.68 -3.06
CA LEU A 72 -4.63 -15.30 -3.81
C LEU A 72 -4.27 -14.68 -5.17
N VAL A 73 -5.28 -14.58 -6.02
CA VAL A 73 -5.23 -13.84 -7.27
C VAL A 73 -6.17 -12.64 -7.16
N ALA A 74 -5.64 -11.44 -7.41
CA ALA A 74 -6.45 -10.24 -7.47
C ALA A 74 -7.17 -10.14 -8.82
N ARG A 75 -8.47 -9.85 -8.77
CA ARG A 75 -9.31 -9.52 -9.93
C ARG A 75 -9.62 -8.04 -9.92
N ASP A 76 -9.84 -7.46 -11.10
CA ASP A 76 -10.16 -6.04 -11.26
C ASP A 76 -9.22 -5.12 -10.47
N LEU A 77 -7.92 -5.47 -10.45
CA LEU A 77 -6.91 -4.74 -9.70
C LEU A 77 -6.62 -3.40 -10.36
N ARG A 78 -6.90 -2.31 -9.66
CA ARG A 78 -6.76 -0.94 -10.18
C ARG A 78 -5.89 -0.08 -9.26
N LEU A 79 -5.04 0.75 -9.88
CA LEU A 79 -4.32 1.81 -9.20
C LEU A 79 -5.32 2.91 -8.82
N VAL A 80 -5.45 3.19 -7.53
CA VAL A 80 -6.39 4.19 -6.99
C VAL A 80 -5.70 5.36 -6.33
N GLY A 81 -4.40 5.27 -6.10
CA GLY A 81 -3.67 6.38 -5.50
C GLY A 81 -2.16 6.22 -5.54
N SER A 82 -1.48 7.34 -5.28
CA SER A 82 -0.04 7.37 -5.06
C SER A 82 0.30 8.27 -3.90
N VAL A 83 1.28 7.85 -3.09
CA VAL A 83 1.74 8.59 -1.92
C VAL A 83 3.24 8.75 -2.02
N LEU A 84 3.72 9.98 -1.85
CA LEU A 84 5.14 10.22 -1.57
C LEU A 84 5.33 10.32 -0.07
N ILE A 85 6.29 9.58 0.47
CA ILE A 85 6.64 9.62 1.88
C ILE A 85 8.04 10.22 1.99
N ASP A 86 8.08 11.49 2.37
CA ASP A 86 9.31 12.23 2.62
C ASP A 86 9.76 11.98 4.06
N VAL A 87 10.81 11.17 4.21
CA VAL A 87 11.41 10.82 5.48
C VAL A 87 12.51 11.81 5.93
N GLY A 88 12.55 13.00 5.32
CA GLY A 88 13.55 14.04 5.61
C GLY A 88 14.92 13.80 5.02
N LYS A 89 15.07 12.78 4.18
CA LYS A 89 16.31 12.44 3.45
C LYS A 89 15.97 11.68 2.18
N SER A 90 16.92 11.61 1.25
CA SER A 90 16.83 10.77 0.05
C SER A 90 17.54 9.43 0.29
N PRO A 91 16.99 8.29 -0.16
CA PRO A 91 15.70 8.17 -0.81
C PRO A 91 14.51 8.26 0.16
N GLY A 92 13.38 8.79 -0.33
CA GLY A 92 12.08 8.62 0.31
C GLY A 92 11.37 7.35 -0.18
N ILE A 93 10.05 7.28 -0.03
CA ILE A 93 9.24 6.15 -0.49
C ILE A 93 8.17 6.66 -1.47
N GLY A 94 8.04 5.99 -2.61
CA GLY A 94 6.93 6.18 -3.55
C GLY A 94 5.99 4.99 -3.45
N LEU A 95 4.80 5.20 -2.89
CA LEU A 95 3.84 4.15 -2.62
C LEU A 95 2.70 4.20 -3.64
N PHE A 96 2.46 3.09 -4.33
CA PHE A 96 1.36 2.90 -5.27
C PHE A 96 0.24 2.12 -4.58
N ILE A 97 -0.94 2.72 -4.49
CA ILE A 97 -2.09 2.14 -3.79
C ILE A 97 -3.01 1.46 -4.80
N PHE A 98 -3.26 0.18 -4.58
CA PHE A 98 -4.16 -0.63 -5.40
C PHE A 98 -5.36 -1.12 -4.60
N VAL A 99 -6.49 -1.25 -5.28
CA VAL A 99 -7.66 -1.97 -4.79
C VAL A 99 -8.06 -2.99 -5.85
N GLY A 100 -8.44 -4.16 -5.41
CA GLY A 100 -8.94 -5.23 -6.26
C GLY A 100 -9.92 -6.11 -5.52
N GLN A 101 -10.31 -7.21 -6.15
CA GLN A 101 -11.28 -8.15 -5.60
C GLN A 101 -10.69 -9.56 -5.54
N SER A 102 -11.09 -10.33 -4.55
CA SER A 102 -10.85 -11.77 -4.48
C SER A 102 -11.93 -12.44 -3.65
N ALA A 103 -12.24 -13.69 -3.95
CA ALA A 103 -13.23 -14.48 -3.21
C ALA A 103 -12.62 -15.67 -2.46
N GLY A 104 -11.31 -15.87 -2.59
CA GLY A 104 -10.62 -17.01 -1.98
C GLY A 104 -10.37 -16.86 -0.50
N GLU A 105 -10.03 -17.96 0.16
CA GLU A 105 -9.51 -17.94 1.53
C GLU A 105 -7.99 -17.77 1.48
N PRO A 106 -7.45 -16.82 2.25
CA PRO A 106 -6.02 -16.52 2.21
C PRO A 106 -5.21 -17.62 2.89
N GLN A 107 -3.98 -17.76 2.44
CA GLN A 107 -2.97 -18.61 3.06
C GLN A 107 -1.84 -17.73 3.57
N GLY A 108 -1.43 -17.94 4.84
CA GLY A 108 -0.36 -17.16 5.44
C GLY A 108 0.99 -17.38 4.75
N GLY A 109 1.78 -16.33 4.73
CA GLY A 109 3.13 -16.30 4.22
C GLY A 109 4.15 -15.90 5.29
N PRO A 110 5.43 -15.79 4.94
CA PRO A 110 6.50 -15.42 5.88
C PRO A 110 6.38 -13.98 6.40
N GLU A 111 5.68 -13.11 5.72
CA GLU A 111 5.53 -11.69 6.06
C GLU A 111 4.49 -11.43 7.16
N GLY A 112 3.53 -12.34 7.33
CA GLY A 112 2.47 -12.21 8.31
C GLY A 112 1.28 -13.14 8.04
N GLU A 113 0.19 -12.91 8.74
CA GLU A 113 -1.04 -13.68 8.64
C GLU A 113 -2.14 -12.85 7.95
N PRO A 114 -2.52 -13.17 6.71
CA PRO A 114 -3.60 -12.50 6.03
C PRO A 114 -4.96 -12.96 6.57
N LEU A 115 -5.89 -12.01 6.73
CA LEU A 115 -7.24 -12.30 7.20
C LEU A 115 -8.26 -11.35 6.57
N TRP A 116 -9.46 -11.87 6.32
CA TRP A 116 -10.62 -11.07 5.96
C TRP A 116 -11.16 -10.34 7.19
N VAL A 117 -11.30 -9.03 7.12
CA VAL A 117 -11.80 -8.19 8.20
C VAL A 117 -13.09 -7.52 7.72
N PRO A 118 -14.21 -7.70 8.44
CA PRO A 118 -15.43 -6.95 8.17
C PRO A 118 -15.16 -5.44 8.26
N LEU A 119 -15.58 -4.67 7.24
CA LEU A 119 -15.34 -3.23 7.19
C LEU A 119 -15.91 -2.49 8.42
N GLU A 120 -17.05 -2.95 8.93
CA GLU A 120 -17.70 -2.41 10.14
C GLU A 120 -16.91 -2.68 11.43
N ARG A 121 -15.96 -3.65 11.40
CA ARG A 121 -15.15 -4.06 12.54
C ARG A 121 -13.70 -3.62 12.48
N LEU A 122 -13.33 -2.80 11.51
CA LEU A 122 -11.96 -2.28 11.39
C LEU A 122 -11.49 -1.57 12.67
N GLY A 123 -12.38 -0.85 13.34
CA GLY A 123 -12.11 -0.16 14.60
C GLY A 123 -11.81 -1.07 15.80
N ASP A 124 -12.09 -2.37 15.70
CA ASP A 124 -11.78 -3.35 16.75
C ASP A 124 -10.31 -3.79 16.70
N HIS A 125 -9.57 -3.40 15.67
CA HIS A 125 -8.21 -3.85 15.41
C HIS A 125 -7.18 -2.73 15.54
N ALA A 126 -5.97 -3.10 15.97
CA ALA A 126 -4.82 -2.22 15.87
C ALA A 126 -4.36 -2.17 14.40
N LEU A 127 -4.52 -1.02 13.77
CA LEU A 127 -4.13 -0.77 12.38
C LEU A 127 -2.77 -0.06 12.32
N VAL A 128 -2.05 -0.21 11.22
CA VAL A 128 -0.93 0.67 10.90
C VAL A 128 -1.46 2.10 10.74
N GLU A 129 -0.67 3.08 11.12
CA GLU A 129 -1.11 4.44 11.47
C GLU A 129 -1.88 5.19 10.38
N ASP A 130 -1.61 4.91 9.12
CA ASP A 130 -2.25 5.58 7.98
C ASP A 130 -3.44 4.82 7.39
N ILE A 131 -3.60 3.54 7.74
CA ILE A 131 -4.69 2.70 7.23
C ILE A 131 -6.07 3.30 7.49
N PRO A 132 -6.37 3.88 8.68
CA PRO A 132 -7.67 4.51 8.93
C PRO A 132 -8.02 5.65 7.97
N GLU A 133 -7.03 6.31 7.38
CA GLU A 133 -7.22 7.40 6.42
C GLU A 133 -7.17 6.89 4.97
N VAL A 134 -6.19 6.06 4.64
CA VAL A 134 -5.93 5.58 3.28
C VAL A 134 -6.99 4.59 2.81
N LEU A 135 -7.36 3.61 3.64
CA LEU A 135 -8.26 2.53 3.22
C LEU A 135 -9.65 3.04 2.80
N PRO A 136 -10.36 3.87 3.59
CA PRO A 136 -11.66 4.39 3.16
C PRO A 136 -11.58 5.23 1.87
N LEU A 137 -10.50 6.01 1.72
CA LEU A 137 -10.28 6.81 0.52
C LEU A 137 -10.02 5.93 -0.70
N ALA A 138 -9.17 4.90 -0.56
CA ALA A 138 -8.86 3.96 -1.62
C ALA A 138 -10.10 3.18 -2.09
N LEU A 139 -10.94 2.71 -1.17
CA LEU A 139 -12.18 2.01 -1.50
C LEU A 139 -13.15 2.92 -2.25
N ARG A 140 -13.32 4.16 -1.80
CA ARG A 140 -14.16 5.14 -2.49
C ARG A 140 -13.65 5.43 -3.91
N CYS A 141 -12.34 5.66 -4.08
CA CYS A 141 -11.76 5.87 -5.40
C CYS A 141 -11.95 4.66 -6.32
N PHE A 142 -11.90 3.45 -5.78
CA PHE A 142 -12.17 2.24 -6.53
C PHE A 142 -13.63 2.17 -7.02
N GLU A 143 -14.59 2.51 -6.16
CA GLU A 143 -16.03 2.57 -6.50
C GLU A 143 -16.33 3.66 -7.52
N ASP A 144 -15.77 4.84 -7.34
CA ASP A 144 -16.05 6.03 -8.17
C ASP A 144 -15.24 6.04 -9.47
N GLY A 145 -14.23 5.17 -9.63
CA GLY A 145 -13.32 5.19 -10.77
C GLY A 145 -12.39 6.39 -10.79
N THR A 146 -12.10 6.96 -9.62
CA THR A 146 -11.22 8.12 -9.44
C THR A 146 -9.87 7.72 -8.81
N THR A 147 -8.95 8.67 -8.68
CA THR A 147 -7.65 8.47 -8.04
C THR A 147 -7.34 9.61 -7.09
N PHE A 148 -6.45 9.37 -6.12
CA PHE A 148 -5.94 10.39 -5.21
C PHE A 148 -4.42 10.44 -5.22
N THR A 149 -3.86 11.54 -4.71
CA THR A 149 -2.43 11.62 -4.37
C THR A 149 -2.27 12.08 -2.93
N ALA A 150 -1.13 11.76 -2.32
CA ALA A 150 -0.82 12.25 -0.99
C ALA A 150 0.68 12.48 -0.80
N LEU A 151 0.98 13.36 0.14
CA LEU A 151 2.33 13.60 0.64
C LEU A 151 2.34 13.37 2.15
N TYR A 152 3.20 12.46 2.61
CA TYR A 152 3.50 12.27 4.01
C TYR A 152 4.82 12.92 4.36
N ARG A 153 4.85 13.66 5.45
CA ARG A 153 6.05 14.23 6.05
C ARG A 153 6.04 13.97 7.55
N PHE A 154 7.13 14.26 8.19
CA PHE A 154 7.25 14.10 9.63
C PHE A 154 7.74 15.39 10.26
N THR A 155 7.20 15.73 11.43
CA THR A 155 7.71 16.80 12.27
C THR A 155 9.09 16.44 12.83
N PRO A 156 9.88 17.41 13.34
CA PRO A 156 11.18 17.12 13.95
C PRO A 156 11.12 16.11 15.11
N ASP A 157 9.99 16.02 15.80
CA ASP A 157 9.71 15.05 16.87
C ASP A 157 9.10 13.74 16.36
N GLY A 158 9.07 13.54 15.01
CA GLY A 158 8.68 12.26 14.36
C GLY A 158 7.19 12.04 14.19
N ARG A 159 6.33 13.04 14.44
CA ARG A 159 4.89 12.91 14.22
C ARG A 159 4.55 13.01 12.72
N PRO A 160 3.69 12.13 12.19
CA PRO A 160 3.32 12.18 10.79
C PRO A 160 2.40 13.39 10.49
N ILE A 161 2.65 14.01 9.35
CA ILE A 161 1.79 15.00 8.71
C ILE A 161 1.40 14.42 7.36
N ARG A 162 0.11 14.15 7.15
CA ARG A 162 -0.42 13.56 5.92
C ARG A 162 -1.31 14.57 5.21
N ALA A 163 -0.98 14.90 3.97
CA ALA A 163 -1.74 15.79 3.12
C ALA A 163 -2.27 15.01 1.92
N PHE A 164 -3.58 14.88 1.84
CA PHE A 164 -4.26 14.20 0.72
C PHE A 164 -4.80 15.24 -0.26
N THR A 165 -4.55 15.02 -1.55
CA THR A 165 -5.25 15.72 -2.61
C THR A 165 -6.46 14.87 -2.97
N PRO A 166 -7.69 15.39 -2.76
CA PRO A 166 -8.90 14.63 -3.03
C PRO A 166 -9.01 14.24 -4.50
N PRO A 167 -9.80 13.18 -4.80
CA PRO A 167 -10.06 12.78 -6.18
C PRO A 167 -10.81 13.87 -6.95
N HIS A 168 -10.43 14.00 -8.20
CA HIS A 168 -11.08 14.88 -9.19
C HIS A 168 -11.95 14.07 -10.13
#